data_7706a5bbadbb0c6ac0ab0cdc078524fa
#
_entry.id   7706a5bbadbb0c6ac0ab0cdc078524fa
#
_cell.length_a   1.000
_cell.length_b   1.000
_cell.length_c   1.000
_cell.angle_alpha   90.00
_cell.angle_beta   90.00
_cell.angle_gamma   90.00
#
_symmetry.space_group_name_H-M   'P 1'
#
loop_
_entity.id
_entity.type
_entity.pdbx_description
1 polymer ?
#
loop_
_entity_poly.entity_id
_entity_poly.type
_entity_poly.pdbx_seq_one_letter_code
_entity_poly.pdbx_strand_id
1 'polypeptide(L)'
;VPSTIELRDAVPDDLDEICSLIRELAEYERMLDDVVLAPAVMAGHLFGPDPSARVTMAEDGGTVAGFALWFPTFSTFLGRPGIWLEDLFVRPEHRGRGIGQALIRSLRARTDGRVEWNVLDWNQPSIDFYGSLGARPLPGWITYRWTPDESAPG
;
A
#
# COMPACT_ATOMS: atom_id res chain seq x y z
N VAL A 1 -8.67 -25.05 11.65
CA VAL A 1 -7.80 -24.27 12.54
C VAL A 1 -8.22 -22.80 12.46
N PRO A 2 -8.47 -22.14 13.61
CA PRO A 2 -8.78 -20.71 13.58
C PRO A 2 -7.67 -19.95 12.88
N SER A 3 -8.06 -18.94 12.08
CA SER A 3 -7.08 -18.05 11.48
C SER A 3 -6.36 -17.26 12.57
N THR A 4 -5.02 -17.21 12.49
CA THR A 4 -4.20 -16.40 13.38
C THR A 4 -3.94 -15.00 12.80
N ILE A 5 -4.54 -14.71 11.65
CA ILE A 5 -4.36 -13.45 10.93
C ILE A 5 -5.31 -12.41 11.49
N GLU A 6 -4.77 -11.28 11.93
CA GLU A 6 -5.52 -10.13 12.40
C GLU A 6 -5.11 -8.88 11.60
N LEU A 7 -6.11 -8.09 11.22
CA LEU A 7 -5.89 -6.78 10.60
C LEU A 7 -6.25 -5.70 11.61
N ARG A 8 -5.42 -4.67 11.66
CA ARG A 8 -5.67 -3.51 12.53
C ARG A 8 -5.11 -2.23 11.89
N ASP A 9 -5.63 -1.11 12.31
CA ASP A 9 -5.03 0.18 11.95
C ASP A 9 -3.68 0.32 12.66
N ALA A 10 -2.73 0.94 11.97
CA ALA A 10 -1.42 1.24 12.55
C ALA A 10 -1.55 2.29 13.65
N VAL A 11 -0.66 2.20 14.63
CA VAL A 11 -0.49 3.16 15.71
C VAL A 11 0.93 3.75 15.66
N PRO A 12 1.21 4.88 16.32
CA PRO A 12 2.54 5.51 16.25
C PRO A 12 3.72 4.58 16.59
N ASP A 13 3.52 3.62 17.48
CA ASP A 13 4.55 2.64 17.84
C ASP A 13 4.91 1.70 16.67
N ASP A 14 4.10 1.63 15.62
CA ASP A 14 4.39 0.83 14.43
C ASP A 14 5.34 1.52 13.44
N LEU A 15 5.75 2.75 13.68
CA LEU A 15 6.50 3.55 12.72
C LEU A 15 7.75 2.85 12.19
N ASP A 16 8.57 2.31 13.08
CA ASP A 16 9.83 1.64 12.68
C ASP A 16 9.54 0.40 11.82
N GLU A 17 8.51 -0.34 12.20
CA GLU A 17 8.07 -1.52 11.45
C GLU A 17 7.54 -1.16 10.08
N ILE A 18 6.74 -0.08 9.98
CA ILE A 18 6.25 0.43 8.71
C ILE A 18 7.40 0.84 7.79
N CYS A 19 8.38 1.57 8.31
CA CYS A 19 9.56 1.96 7.53
C CYS A 19 10.35 0.74 7.06
N SER A 20 10.47 -0.29 7.89
CA SER A 20 11.11 -1.56 7.50
C SER A 20 10.35 -2.25 6.38
N LEU A 21 9.03 -2.35 6.48
CA LEU A 21 8.19 -2.96 5.46
C LEU A 21 8.27 -2.22 4.12
N ILE A 22 8.33 -0.89 4.14
CA ILE A 22 8.51 -0.09 2.93
C ILE A 22 9.85 -0.41 2.26
N ARG A 23 10.93 -0.53 3.05
CA ARG A 23 12.25 -0.88 2.51
C ARG A 23 12.28 -2.32 1.99
N GLU A 24 11.66 -3.26 2.68
CA GLU A 24 11.55 -4.65 2.23
C GLU A 24 10.77 -4.74 0.90
N LEU A 25 9.68 -3.99 0.75
CA LEU A 25 8.94 -3.90 -0.50
C LEU A 25 9.81 -3.29 -1.61
N ALA A 26 10.51 -2.20 -1.33
CA ALA A 26 11.38 -1.54 -2.30
C ALA A 26 12.51 -2.47 -2.78
N GLU A 27 13.07 -3.26 -1.89
CA GLU A 27 14.06 -4.28 -2.24
C GLU A 27 13.47 -5.33 -3.17
N TYR A 28 12.27 -5.83 -2.86
CA TYR A 28 11.55 -6.75 -3.73
C TYR A 28 11.30 -6.15 -5.11
N GLU A 29 10.93 -4.87 -5.17
CA GLU A 29 10.68 -4.15 -6.41
C GLU A 29 11.97 -3.67 -7.10
N ARG A 30 13.15 -3.96 -6.54
CA ARG A 30 14.47 -3.57 -7.06
C ARG A 30 14.65 -2.05 -7.13
N MET A 31 14.07 -1.34 -6.17
CA MET A 31 14.02 0.13 -6.09
C MET A 31 14.47 0.65 -4.72
N LEU A 32 15.25 -0.13 -3.97
CA LEU A 32 15.65 0.26 -2.60
C LEU A 32 16.42 1.58 -2.58
N ASP A 33 17.24 1.84 -3.60
CA ASP A 33 18.02 3.09 -3.68
C ASP A 33 17.15 4.33 -3.90
N ASP A 34 15.90 4.15 -4.32
CA ASP A 34 14.96 5.25 -4.51
C ASP A 34 14.26 5.65 -3.20
N VAL A 35 14.43 4.88 -2.13
CA VAL A 35 13.80 5.16 -0.84
C VAL A 35 14.57 6.22 -0.09
N VAL A 36 13.95 7.39 0.06
CA VAL A 36 14.55 8.56 0.76
C VAL A 36 13.71 9.01 1.96
N LEU A 37 12.79 8.17 2.43
CA LEU A 37 11.91 8.52 3.53
C LEU A 37 12.68 8.80 4.82
N ALA A 38 12.18 9.78 5.57
CA ALA A 38 12.67 10.10 6.92
C ALA A 38 11.58 9.71 7.93
N PRO A 39 11.87 8.82 8.91
CA PRO A 39 10.85 8.34 9.85
C PRO A 39 10.08 9.44 10.57
N ALA A 40 10.75 10.50 11.02
CA ALA A 40 10.09 11.59 11.72
C ALA A 40 9.09 12.35 10.82
N VAL A 41 9.39 12.50 9.53
CA VAL A 41 8.49 13.10 8.55
C VAL A 41 7.31 12.17 8.27
N MET A 42 7.59 10.87 8.11
CA MET A 42 6.54 9.86 7.94
C MET A 42 5.56 9.86 9.11
N ALA A 43 6.04 9.99 10.34
CA ALA A 43 5.18 10.03 11.52
C ALA A 43 4.13 11.13 11.44
N GLY A 44 4.53 12.32 11.00
CA GLY A 44 3.61 13.45 10.83
C GLY A 44 2.55 13.18 9.77
N HIS A 45 2.91 12.55 8.66
CA HIS A 45 2.00 12.26 7.57
C HIS A 45 1.06 11.07 7.86
N LEU A 46 1.47 10.13 8.70
CA LEU A 46 0.65 8.97 9.04
C LEU A 46 -0.18 9.18 10.31
N PHE A 47 0.38 9.85 11.31
CA PHE A 47 -0.20 9.92 12.66
C PHE A 47 -0.47 11.33 13.15
N GLY A 48 -0.18 12.34 12.35
CA GLY A 48 -0.48 13.72 12.69
C GLY A 48 -1.98 14.04 12.63
N PRO A 49 -2.36 15.29 12.94
CA PRO A 49 -3.78 15.69 13.00
C PRO A 49 -4.49 15.66 11.64
N ASP A 50 -3.73 15.73 10.54
CA ASP A 50 -4.27 15.69 9.18
C ASP A 50 -3.44 14.71 8.34
N PRO A 51 -3.65 13.40 8.51
CA PRO A 51 -2.82 12.40 7.87
C PRO A 51 -2.98 12.40 6.34
N SER A 52 -1.85 12.33 5.63
CA SER A 52 -1.82 12.23 4.16
C SER A 52 -2.04 10.79 3.67
N ALA A 53 -1.74 9.81 4.52
CA ALA A 53 -1.89 8.40 4.22
C ALA A 53 -2.26 7.62 5.49
N ARG A 54 -2.73 6.40 5.29
CA ARG A 54 -3.13 5.49 6.37
C ARG A 54 -2.48 4.14 6.15
N VAL A 55 -2.31 3.39 7.22
CA VAL A 55 -1.71 2.06 7.17
C VAL A 55 -2.60 1.06 7.89
N THR A 56 -2.87 -0.03 7.20
CA THR A 56 -3.48 -1.23 7.80
C THR A 56 -2.37 -2.26 7.99
N MET A 57 -2.18 -2.70 9.22
CA MET A 57 -1.21 -3.72 9.57
C MET A 57 -1.86 -5.09 9.54
N ALA A 58 -1.12 -6.09 9.10
CA ALA A 58 -1.51 -7.49 9.21
C ALA A 58 -0.57 -8.22 10.15
N GLU A 59 -1.13 -8.89 11.14
CA GLU A 59 -0.41 -9.72 12.09
C GLU A 59 -0.78 -11.19 11.89
N ASP A 60 0.19 -12.06 12.07
CA ASP A 60 0.02 -13.50 12.04
C ASP A 60 0.55 -14.07 13.35
N GLY A 61 -0.37 -14.48 14.23
CA GLY A 61 -0.01 -14.95 15.56
C GLY A 61 0.70 -13.91 16.42
N GLY A 62 0.37 -12.63 16.26
CA GLY A 62 0.98 -11.53 17.02
C GLY A 62 2.28 -10.99 16.41
N THR A 63 2.71 -11.53 15.27
CA THR A 63 3.90 -11.05 14.55
C THR A 63 3.45 -10.27 13.31
N VAL A 64 4.04 -9.09 13.08
CA VAL A 64 3.74 -8.30 11.89
C VAL A 64 4.17 -9.07 10.64
N ALA A 65 3.20 -9.36 9.80
CA ALA A 65 3.37 -10.17 8.59
C ALA A 65 3.33 -9.34 7.30
N GLY A 66 2.69 -8.18 7.34
CA GLY A 66 2.53 -7.35 6.16
C GLY A 66 1.75 -6.08 6.45
N PHE A 67 1.52 -5.30 5.40
CA PHE A 67 0.83 -4.02 5.51
C PHE A 67 0.19 -3.60 4.19
N ALA A 68 -0.75 -2.68 4.29
CA ALA A 68 -1.25 -1.88 3.18
C ALA A 68 -1.16 -0.41 3.57
N LEU A 69 -0.49 0.39 2.75
CA LEU A 69 -0.46 1.84 2.89
C LEU A 69 -1.33 2.44 1.80
N TRP A 70 -2.26 3.30 2.19
CA TRP A 70 -3.30 3.77 1.29
C TRP A 70 -3.77 5.17 1.68
N PHE A 71 -4.47 5.82 0.76
CA PHE A 71 -5.06 7.13 1.00
C PHE A 71 -6.34 7.32 0.19
N PRO A 72 -7.26 8.20 0.64
CA PRO A 72 -8.48 8.48 -0.09
C PRO A 72 -8.20 9.20 -1.42
N THR A 73 -8.97 8.82 -2.44
CA THR A 73 -9.05 9.50 -3.72
C THR A 73 -10.46 10.04 -3.94
N PHE A 74 -10.67 10.77 -5.01
CA PHE A 74 -12.01 11.22 -5.40
C PHE A 74 -12.20 11.05 -6.91
N SER A 75 -13.32 10.45 -7.28
CA SER A 75 -13.73 10.34 -8.68
C SER A 75 -14.81 11.36 -8.97
N THR A 76 -14.53 12.30 -9.85
CA THR A 76 -15.54 13.28 -10.29
C THR A 76 -16.64 12.64 -11.11
N PHE A 77 -16.31 11.59 -11.88
CA PHE A 77 -17.30 10.88 -12.70
C PHE A 77 -18.27 10.07 -11.86
N LEU A 78 -17.80 9.46 -10.78
CA LEU A 78 -18.65 8.75 -9.84
C LEU A 78 -19.24 9.69 -8.77
N GLY A 79 -18.68 10.88 -8.59
CA GLY A 79 -19.09 11.83 -7.56
C GLY A 79 -18.87 11.31 -6.14
N ARG A 80 -17.85 10.48 -5.92
CA ARG A 80 -17.57 9.88 -4.62
C ARG A 80 -16.11 9.56 -4.40
N PRO A 81 -15.66 9.47 -3.13
CA PRO A 81 -14.30 9.07 -2.81
C PRO A 81 -14.07 7.58 -3.09
N GLY A 82 -12.81 7.25 -3.33
CA GLY A 82 -12.29 5.91 -3.42
C GLY A 82 -11.03 5.78 -2.60
N ILE A 83 -10.26 4.75 -2.89
CA ILE A 83 -8.99 4.47 -2.22
C ILE A 83 -7.91 4.24 -3.28
N TRP A 84 -6.75 4.87 -3.06
CA TRP A 84 -5.51 4.55 -3.73
C TRP A 84 -4.66 3.70 -2.80
N LEU A 85 -4.34 2.49 -3.23
CA LEU A 85 -3.44 1.60 -2.54
C LEU A 85 -2.02 1.87 -3.06
N GLU A 86 -1.21 2.52 -2.23
CA GLU A 86 0.18 2.83 -2.60
C GLU A 86 1.09 1.62 -2.46
N ASP A 87 1.03 0.94 -1.31
CA ASP A 87 1.87 -0.21 -1.02
C ASP A 87 1.06 -1.36 -0.45
N LEU A 88 1.32 -2.55 -0.98
CA LEU A 88 0.82 -3.82 -0.43
C LEU A 88 1.99 -4.80 -0.38
N PHE A 89 2.32 -5.27 0.80
CA PHE A 89 3.43 -6.19 0.98
C PHE A 89 3.14 -7.20 2.09
N VAL A 90 3.49 -8.45 1.82
CA VAL A 90 3.46 -9.54 2.80
C VAL A 90 4.85 -10.14 2.83
N ARG A 91 5.43 -10.25 4.02
CA ARG A 91 6.75 -10.85 4.21
C ARG A 91 6.77 -12.28 3.66
N PRO A 92 7.86 -12.69 3.01
CA PRO A 92 7.92 -13.99 2.33
C PRO A 92 7.49 -15.19 3.18
N GLU A 93 7.91 -15.21 4.45
CA GLU A 93 7.63 -16.29 5.40
C GLU A 93 6.15 -16.40 5.78
N HIS A 94 5.35 -15.38 5.50
CA HIS A 94 3.92 -15.34 5.79
C HIS A 94 3.05 -15.44 4.52
N ARG A 95 3.65 -15.60 3.36
CA ARG A 95 2.91 -15.69 2.09
C ARG A 95 2.18 -17.03 1.94
N GLY A 96 1.19 -17.05 1.04
CA GLY A 96 0.40 -18.25 0.78
C GLY A 96 -0.65 -18.54 1.83
N ARG A 97 -0.95 -17.59 2.72
CA ARG A 97 -1.91 -17.72 3.81
C ARG A 97 -3.11 -16.78 3.70
N GLY A 98 -3.24 -16.08 2.58
CA GLY A 98 -4.37 -15.19 2.32
C GLY A 98 -4.26 -13.80 2.92
N ILE A 99 -3.10 -13.40 3.43
CA ILE A 99 -2.91 -12.09 4.08
C ILE A 99 -3.05 -10.94 3.08
N GLY A 100 -2.42 -11.05 1.92
CA GLY A 100 -2.55 -10.02 0.87
C GLY A 100 -3.99 -9.85 0.42
N GLN A 101 -4.72 -10.93 0.26
CA GLN A 101 -6.14 -10.90 -0.07
C GLN A 101 -6.96 -10.25 1.03
N ALA A 102 -6.68 -10.58 2.30
CA ALA A 102 -7.37 -9.99 3.45
C ALA A 102 -7.15 -8.47 3.51
N LEU A 103 -5.91 -8.03 3.30
CA LEU A 103 -5.56 -6.61 3.28
C LEU A 103 -6.33 -5.86 2.19
N ILE A 104 -6.28 -6.33 0.96
CA ILE A 104 -6.94 -5.61 -0.14
C ILE A 104 -8.47 -5.65 -0.01
N ARG A 105 -9.04 -6.76 0.47
CA ARG A 105 -10.48 -6.85 0.75
C ARG A 105 -10.91 -5.92 1.86
N SER A 106 -10.07 -5.69 2.88
CA SER A 106 -10.35 -4.73 3.94
C SER A 106 -10.48 -3.30 3.40
N LEU A 107 -9.66 -2.95 2.40
CA LEU A 107 -9.77 -1.65 1.73
C LEU A 107 -11.04 -1.58 0.86
N ARG A 108 -11.33 -2.65 0.15
CA ARG A 108 -12.56 -2.73 -0.66
C ARG A 108 -13.82 -2.51 0.16
N ALA A 109 -13.82 -2.99 1.40
CA ALA A 109 -14.94 -2.85 2.32
C ALA A 109 -15.08 -1.43 2.91
N ARG A 110 -14.04 -0.59 2.81
CA ARG A 110 -14.05 0.77 3.36
C ARG A 110 -14.68 1.81 2.45
N THR A 111 -14.96 1.49 1.20
CA THR A 111 -15.44 2.48 0.24
C THR A 111 -16.47 1.89 -0.72
N ASP A 112 -17.44 2.72 -1.11
CA ASP A 112 -18.34 2.43 -2.21
C ASP A 112 -17.74 2.84 -3.57
N GLY A 113 -16.62 3.53 -3.56
CA GLY A 113 -15.89 3.96 -4.75
C GLY A 113 -14.91 2.92 -5.27
N ARG A 114 -13.97 3.38 -6.07
CA ARG A 114 -12.93 2.56 -6.65
C ARG A 114 -11.80 2.30 -5.65
N VAL A 115 -11.18 1.12 -5.77
CA VAL A 115 -9.88 0.85 -5.15
C VAL A 115 -8.91 0.64 -6.31
N GLU A 116 -7.88 1.47 -6.39
CA GLU A 116 -6.96 1.50 -7.52
C GLU A 116 -5.51 1.47 -7.04
N TRP A 117 -4.61 0.92 -7.85
CA TRP A 117 -3.18 0.81 -7.56
C TRP A 117 -2.38 0.64 -8.84
N ASN A 118 -1.06 0.75 -8.73
CA ASN A 118 -0.13 0.40 -9.79
C ASN A 118 0.57 -0.92 -9.44
N VAL A 119 0.99 -1.64 -10.46
CA VAL A 119 1.87 -2.79 -10.36
C VAL A 119 2.97 -2.65 -11.39
N LEU A 120 4.19 -3.05 -11.04
CA LEU A 120 5.29 -3.08 -11.99
C LEU A 120 4.99 -4.10 -13.09
N ASP A 121 5.23 -3.73 -14.34
CA ASP A 121 4.83 -4.52 -15.50
C ASP A 121 5.55 -5.88 -15.58
N TRP A 122 6.70 -6.02 -14.93
CA TRP A 122 7.43 -7.28 -14.86
C TRP A 122 6.98 -8.19 -13.70
N ASN A 123 6.16 -7.69 -12.77
CA ASN A 123 5.77 -8.42 -11.56
C ASN A 123 4.59 -9.34 -11.82
N GLN A 124 4.84 -10.42 -12.58
CA GLN A 124 3.79 -11.36 -12.99
C GLN A 124 3.06 -12.02 -11.82
N PRO A 125 3.72 -12.45 -10.73
CA PRO A 125 3.02 -13.02 -9.58
C PRO A 125 1.96 -12.09 -8.99
N SER A 126 2.28 -10.79 -8.86
CA SER A 126 1.33 -9.80 -8.37
C SER A 126 0.21 -9.53 -9.37
N ILE A 127 0.54 -9.45 -10.67
CA ILE A 127 -0.45 -9.29 -11.73
C ILE A 127 -1.47 -10.43 -11.71
N ASP A 128 -1.00 -11.67 -11.59
CA ASP A 128 -1.85 -12.85 -11.49
C ASP A 128 -2.71 -12.83 -10.23
N PHE A 129 -2.14 -12.41 -9.11
CA PHE A 129 -2.84 -12.25 -7.85
C PHE A 129 -4.00 -11.26 -7.97
N TYR A 130 -3.74 -10.08 -8.52
CA TYR A 130 -4.79 -9.07 -8.70
C TYR A 130 -5.89 -9.53 -9.66
N GLY A 131 -5.51 -10.21 -10.74
CA GLY A 131 -6.47 -10.81 -11.67
C GLY A 131 -7.38 -11.83 -10.98
N SER A 132 -6.83 -12.64 -10.07
CA SER A 132 -7.59 -13.62 -9.30
C SER A 132 -8.65 -13.00 -8.39
N LEU A 133 -8.47 -11.75 -8.00
CA LEU A 133 -9.45 -11.00 -7.19
C LEU A 133 -10.58 -10.40 -8.04
N GLY A 134 -10.46 -10.45 -9.36
CA GLY A 134 -11.40 -9.81 -10.27
C GLY A 134 -11.03 -8.38 -10.65
N ALA A 135 -9.87 -7.88 -10.20
CA ALA A 135 -9.34 -6.61 -10.65
C ALA A 135 -8.77 -6.72 -12.07
N ARG A 136 -8.77 -5.61 -12.79
CA ARG A 136 -8.29 -5.59 -14.17
C ARG A 136 -7.50 -4.32 -14.46
N PRO A 137 -6.50 -4.39 -15.34
CA PRO A 137 -5.77 -3.20 -15.76
C PRO A 137 -6.68 -2.22 -16.51
N LEU A 138 -6.32 -0.93 -16.47
CA LEU A 138 -7.01 0.13 -17.18
C LEU A 138 -6.24 0.48 -18.45
N PRO A 139 -6.61 -0.05 -19.61
CA PRO A 139 -6.01 0.38 -20.88
C PRO A 139 -6.46 1.80 -21.24
N GLY A 140 -5.63 2.50 -22.01
CA GLY A 140 -5.95 3.84 -22.49
C GLY A 140 -5.55 4.97 -21.57
N TRP A 141 -4.98 4.68 -20.41
CA TRP A 141 -4.46 5.67 -19.47
C TRP A 141 -2.94 5.61 -19.43
N ILE A 142 -2.30 6.78 -19.32
CA ILE A 142 -0.86 6.92 -19.15
C ILE A 142 -0.64 7.72 -17.86
N THR A 143 0.19 7.20 -16.98
CA THR A 143 0.60 7.93 -15.78
C THR A 143 1.67 8.95 -16.13
N TYR A 144 1.46 10.21 -15.75
CA TYR A 144 2.47 11.25 -15.83
C TYR A 144 3.00 11.53 -14.43
N ARG A 145 4.32 11.72 -14.33
CA ARG A 145 4.98 12.12 -13.10
C ARG A 145 5.73 13.43 -13.34
N TRP A 146 5.46 14.39 -12.49
CA TRP A 146 6.20 15.64 -12.46
C TRP A 146 6.76 15.79 -11.05
N THR A 147 8.05 15.52 -10.91
CA THR A 147 8.76 15.65 -9.62
C THR A 147 9.34 17.05 -9.49
N PRO A 148 9.53 17.53 -8.25
CA PRO A 148 10.32 18.74 -8.06
C PRO A 148 11.70 18.53 -8.70
N ASP A 149 12.09 19.44 -9.56
CA ASP A 149 13.38 19.40 -10.23
C ASP A 149 14.40 20.16 -9.39
N GLU A 150 15.34 19.45 -8.79
CA GLU A 150 16.42 20.03 -7.99
C GLU A 150 17.38 20.86 -8.87
N SER A 151 17.41 20.58 -10.17
CA SER A 151 18.22 21.28 -11.14
C SER A 151 17.46 22.38 -11.87
N ALA A 152 16.17 22.59 -11.56
CA ALA A 152 15.39 23.63 -12.19
C ALA A 152 16.02 25.00 -11.92
N PRO A 153 16.26 25.83 -12.94
CA PRO A 153 16.74 27.19 -12.70
C PRO A 153 15.70 27.94 -11.89
N GLY A 154 16.17 28.53 -10.80
CA GLY A 154 15.33 29.30 -9.89
C GLY A 154 14.74 30.51 -10.56
#